data_e279fb774a775cc04bf8969cea5d7832
#
_entry.id   e279fb774a775cc04bf8969cea5d7832
#
_cell.length_a   1.000
_cell.length_b   1.000
_cell.length_c   1.000
_cell.angle_alpha   90.00
_cell.angle_beta   90.00
_cell.angle_gamma   90.00
#
_symmetry.space_group_name_H-M   'P 1'
#
loop_
_entity.id
_entity.type
_entity.pdbx_description
1 polymer ?
#
loop_
_entity_poly.entity_id
_entity_poly.type
_entity_poly.pdbx_seq_one_letter_code
_entity_poly.pdbx_strand_id
1 'polypeptide(L)'
;HKKQYKQRLKPLRDKRLVFIFDECHRSQFGENHRAIREFFPNAQLFGFTGTPIFPENATYRTIEGEAARMVTTADIFEKQLHAYTITHAIDDGNVLRFHIDYFKAEDKEEDGDQAKGDKKARKKPAKKGKAKADDVITQQAVVDAIIDKHDAATNNRRFNAILATASINNAIEYYNLFKKHLARCKAEEEDYQPLNVACVFSPPAEGNRDVAQLQEDLPQEKADNRKEPNQKKEALKAIMADYN
;
A
#
# COMPACT_ATOMS: atom_id res chain seq x y z
N HIS A 1 11.01 1.66 -33.00
CA HIS A 1 12.01 1.86 -31.93
C HIS A 1 12.63 0.53 -31.42
N LYS A 2 11.86 -0.54 -31.06
CA LYS A 2 12.42 -1.81 -30.53
C LYS A 2 13.46 -2.49 -31.46
N LYS A 3 13.29 -2.44 -32.80
CA LYS A 3 14.24 -3.03 -33.77
C LYS A 3 15.58 -2.28 -33.81
N GLN A 4 15.59 -0.95 -33.68
CA GLN A 4 16.81 -0.14 -33.68
C GLN A 4 17.69 -0.40 -32.47
N TYR A 5 17.10 -0.55 -31.26
CA TYR A 5 17.84 -0.87 -30.05
C TYR A 5 18.50 -2.26 -30.16
N LYS A 6 17.80 -3.27 -30.64
CA LYS A 6 18.37 -4.60 -30.83
C LYS A 6 19.60 -4.59 -31.78
N GLN A 7 19.56 -3.80 -32.85
CA GLN A 7 20.70 -3.65 -33.76
C GLN A 7 21.90 -2.99 -33.10
N ARG A 8 21.68 -1.95 -32.31
CA ARG A 8 22.74 -1.26 -31.56
C ARG A 8 23.38 -2.13 -30.49
N LEU A 9 22.62 -3.00 -29.85
CA LEU A 9 23.08 -3.90 -28.80
C LEU A 9 23.68 -5.22 -29.34
N LYS A 10 23.50 -5.53 -30.63
CA LYS A 10 23.98 -6.74 -31.25
C LYS A 10 25.48 -7.02 -31.01
N PRO A 11 26.42 -6.05 -31.05
CA PRO A 11 27.83 -6.27 -30.77
C PRO A 11 28.13 -6.72 -29.33
N LEU A 12 27.20 -6.49 -28.40
CA LEU A 12 27.34 -6.86 -26.99
C LEU A 12 26.70 -8.21 -26.66
N ARG A 13 25.92 -8.80 -27.59
CA ARG A 13 25.12 -9.99 -27.36
C ARG A 13 25.89 -11.17 -26.79
N ASP A 14 27.06 -11.44 -27.37
CA ASP A 14 27.87 -12.62 -27.06
C ASP A 14 28.96 -12.32 -26.02
N LYS A 15 29.01 -11.08 -25.53
CA LYS A 15 29.94 -10.68 -24.47
C LYS A 15 29.44 -11.14 -23.11
N ARG A 16 30.38 -11.35 -22.18
CA ARG A 16 30.06 -11.56 -20.78
C ARG A 16 29.63 -10.23 -20.16
N LEU A 17 28.35 -10.07 -19.94
CA LEU A 17 27.73 -8.87 -19.35
C LEU A 17 27.25 -9.18 -17.94
N VAL A 18 27.26 -8.17 -17.10
CA VAL A 18 26.64 -8.20 -15.77
C VAL A 18 25.56 -7.16 -15.74
N PHE A 19 24.33 -7.57 -15.43
CA PHE A 19 23.21 -6.69 -15.19
C PHE A 19 22.94 -6.63 -13.69
N ILE A 20 22.88 -5.43 -13.17
CA ILE A 20 22.52 -5.15 -11.78
C ILE A 20 21.17 -4.46 -11.81
N PHE A 21 20.18 -5.06 -11.13
CA PHE A 21 18.83 -4.56 -11.03
C PHE A 21 18.57 -4.11 -9.59
N ASP A 22 18.38 -2.82 -9.42
CA ASP A 22 17.89 -2.26 -8.17
C ASP A 22 16.37 -2.33 -8.13
N GLU A 23 15.78 -2.47 -6.93
CA GLU A 23 14.34 -2.68 -6.74
C GLU A 23 13.76 -3.74 -7.69
N CYS A 24 14.48 -4.87 -7.79
CA CYS A 24 14.21 -5.88 -8.81
C CYS A 24 12.81 -6.51 -8.74
N HIS A 25 12.12 -6.39 -7.59
CA HIS A 25 10.73 -6.80 -7.44
C HIS A 25 9.75 -5.99 -8.32
N ARG A 26 10.12 -4.78 -8.76
CA ARG A 26 9.24 -3.90 -9.54
C ARG A 26 9.24 -4.20 -11.04
N SER A 27 10.42 -4.31 -11.63
CA SER A 27 10.57 -4.25 -13.09
C SER A 27 10.91 -5.59 -13.76
N GLN A 28 11.26 -6.63 -12.97
CA GLN A 28 11.90 -7.81 -13.51
C GLN A 28 10.96 -9.01 -13.73
N PHE A 29 9.74 -8.93 -13.26
CA PHE A 29 8.81 -10.05 -13.24
C PHE A 29 7.98 -10.22 -14.52
N GLY A 30 8.34 -9.51 -15.60
CA GLY A 30 7.57 -9.54 -16.83
C GLY A 30 8.38 -9.92 -18.07
N GLU A 31 7.83 -9.57 -19.22
CA GLU A 31 8.39 -9.81 -20.55
C GLU A 31 9.81 -9.25 -20.75
N ASN A 32 10.14 -8.15 -20.05
CA ASN A 32 11.44 -7.50 -20.18
C ASN A 32 12.59 -8.38 -19.67
N HIS A 33 12.42 -9.04 -18.52
CA HIS A 33 13.44 -9.96 -17.98
C HIS A 33 13.72 -11.12 -18.94
N ARG A 34 12.63 -11.73 -19.46
CA ARG A 34 12.75 -12.83 -20.45
C ARG A 34 13.46 -12.35 -21.71
N ALA A 35 13.10 -11.17 -22.22
CA ALA A 35 13.71 -10.57 -23.40
C ALA A 35 15.22 -10.28 -23.21
N ILE A 36 15.65 -9.87 -22.00
CA ILE A 36 17.05 -9.65 -21.67
C ILE A 36 17.81 -10.98 -21.68
N ARG A 37 17.30 -12.02 -21.01
CA ARG A 37 17.94 -13.34 -20.98
C ARG A 37 18.03 -13.98 -22.36
N GLU A 38 17.00 -13.86 -23.18
CA GLU A 38 16.99 -14.37 -24.55
C GLU A 38 17.98 -13.63 -25.45
N PHE A 39 18.11 -12.32 -25.27
CA PHE A 39 19.00 -11.52 -26.11
C PHE A 39 20.46 -11.63 -25.68
N PHE A 40 20.76 -11.75 -24.39
CA PHE A 40 22.12 -11.85 -23.83
C PHE A 40 22.32 -13.19 -23.12
N PRO A 41 22.56 -14.28 -23.84
CA PRO A 41 22.61 -15.64 -23.28
C PRO A 41 23.75 -15.84 -22.27
N ASN A 42 24.83 -15.06 -22.35
CA ASN A 42 25.99 -15.13 -21.47
C ASN A 42 25.97 -14.10 -20.33
N ALA A 43 24.85 -13.42 -20.13
CA ALA A 43 24.73 -12.40 -19.10
C ALA A 43 24.52 -13.01 -17.71
N GLN A 44 25.13 -12.38 -16.72
CA GLN A 44 24.87 -12.60 -15.30
C GLN A 44 23.90 -11.53 -14.80
N LEU A 45 22.91 -11.93 -14.02
CA LEU A 45 21.85 -11.06 -13.53
C LEU A 45 21.89 -11.05 -12.00
N PHE A 46 22.06 -9.87 -11.42
CA PHE A 46 22.02 -9.65 -9.98
C PHE A 46 20.86 -8.74 -9.64
N GLY A 47 20.02 -9.15 -8.70
CA GLY A 47 18.88 -8.38 -8.20
C GLY A 47 19.09 -7.93 -6.76
N PHE A 48 18.80 -6.67 -6.49
CA PHE A 48 18.73 -6.09 -5.15
C PHE A 48 17.30 -5.66 -4.88
N THR A 49 16.78 -5.97 -3.70
CA THR A 49 15.44 -5.57 -3.30
C THR A 49 15.26 -5.58 -1.79
N GLY A 50 14.57 -4.60 -1.25
CA GLY A 50 14.13 -4.60 0.14
C GLY A 50 12.84 -5.41 0.38
N THR A 51 12.12 -5.79 -0.70
CA THR A 51 10.83 -6.47 -0.64
C THR A 51 10.76 -7.64 -1.62
N PRO A 52 11.50 -8.75 -1.36
CA PRO A 52 11.45 -9.93 -2.22
C PRO A 52 10.05 -10.53 -2.24
N ILE A 53 9.67 -11.11 -3.38
CA ILE A 53 8.41 -11.85 -3.53
C ILE A 53 8.67 -13.31 -3.18
N PHE A 54 8.09 -13.74 -2.06
CA PHE A 54 8.11 -15.13 -1.60
C PHE A 54 6.86 -15.87 -2.06
N PRO A 55 6.84 -17.22 -2.03
CA PRO A 55 5.66 -17.99 -2.37
C PRO A 55 4.42 -17.63 -1.57
N GLU A 56 4.59 -17.23 -0.30
CA GLU A 56 3.52 -16.89 0.62
C GLU A 56 2.80 -15.59 0.25
N ASN A 57 3.53 -14.62 -0.33
CA ASN A 57 2.98 -13.33 -0.75
C ASN A 57 2.84 -13.19 -2.27
N ALA A 58 3.10 -14.28 -3.03
CA ALA A 58 2.98 -14.30 -4.47
C ALA A 58 1.54 -14.47 -4.97
N THR A 59 0.59 -14.83 -4.11
CA THR A 59 -0.80 -15.05 -4.49
C THR A 59 -1.61 -13.78 -4.30
N TYR A 60 -2.33 -13.37 -5.33
CA TYR A 60 -3.28 -12.25 -5.27
C TYR A 60 -4.58 -12.62 -5.97
N ARG A 61 -5.66 -11.90 -5.65
CA ARG A 61 -6.94 -12.04 -6.33
C ARG A 61 -7.04 -11.02 -7.45
N THR A 62 -7.43 -11.50 -8.64
CA THR A 62 -7.77 -10.61 -9.75
C THR A 62 -9.09 -9.88 -9.46
N ILE A 63 -9.38 -8.82 -10.22
CA ILE A 63 -10.65 -8.07 -10.14
C ILE A 63 -11.86 -9.00 -10.40
N GLU A 64 -11.66 -10.08 -11.14
CA GLU A 64 -12.66 -11.10 -11.45
C GLU A 64 -12.80 -12.17 -10.34
N GLY A 65 -12.01 -12.07 -9.27
CA GLY A 65 -12.06 -12.97 -8.12
C GLY A 65 -11.26 -14.26 -8.30
N GLU A 66 -10.58 -14.44 -9.42
CA GLU A 66 -9.72 -15.59 -9.66
C GLU A 66 -8.39 -15.45 -8.92
N ALA A 67 -7.88 -16.56 -8.40
CA ALA A 67 -6.56 -16.61 -7.78
C ALA A 67 -5.47 -16.58 -8.86
N ALA A 68 -4.67 -15.52 -8.87
CA ALA A 68 -3.49 -15.42 -9.72
C ALA A 68 -2.22 -15.48 -8.87
N ARG A 69 -1.14 -16.00 -9.45
CA ARG A 69 0.17 -16.11 -8.79
C ARG A 69 1.16 -15.22 -9.50
N MET A 70 1.84 -14.37 -8.73
CA MET A 70 3.02 -13.66 -9.21
C MET A 70 4.22 -14.59 -9.29
N VAL A 71 5.14 -14.30 -10.19
CA VAL A 71 6.45 -14.96 -10.24
C VAL A 71 7.24 -14.53 -9.00
N THR A 72 7.86 -15.49 -8.32
CA THR A 72 8.65 -15.20 -7.12
C THR A 72 10.03 -14.69 -7.47
N THR A 73 10.70 -14.05 -6.51
CA THR A 73 12.10 -13.62 -6.69
C THR A 73 13.01 -14.81 -6.97
N ALA A 74 12.75 -15.98 -6.35
CA ALA A 74 13.51 -17.21 -6.58
C ALA A 74 13.28 -17.82 -7.98
N ASP A 75 12.14 -17.60 -8.60
CA ASP A 75 11.87 -18.07 -9.97
C ASP A 75 12.74 -17.31 -11.02
N ILE A 76 13.21 -16.13 -10.67
CA ILE A 76 13.99 -15.25 -11.56
C ILE A 76 15.47 -15.30 -11.27
N PHE A 77 15.84 -15.19 -9.99
CA PHE A 77 17.21 -15.22 -9.52
C PHE A 77 17.47 -16.56 -8.84
N GLU A 78 18.31 -17.37 -9.44
CA GLU A 78 18.55 -18.78 -9.09
C GLU A 78 19.01 -18.97 -7.64
N LYS A 79 19.72 -17.97 -7.08
CA LYS A 79 20.33 -18.08 -5.76
C LYS A 79 20.27 -16.76 -5.00
N GLN A 80 19.80 -16.83 -3.77
CA GLN A 80 19.97 -15.75 -2.81
C GLN A 80 21.43 -15.72 -2.33
N LEU A 81 22.14 -14.63 -2.58
CA LEU A 81 23.53 -14.46 -2.22
C LEU A 81 23.71 -13.87 -0.82
N HIS A 82 22.81 -12.96 -0.42
CA HIS A 82 22.87 -12.25 0.84
C HIS A 82 21.46 -11.87 1.28
N ALA A 83 21.24 -11.80 2.60
CA ALA A 83 20.03 -11.24 3.20
C ALA A 83 20.42 -10.40 4.43
N TYR A 84 20.03 -9.13 4.40
CA TYR A 84 20.10 -8.21 5.54
C TYR A 84 18.68 -7.86 5.93
N THR A 85 18.18 -8.55 6.95
CA THR A 85 16.77 -8.44 7.37
C THR A 85 16.58 -7.25 8.32
N ILE A 86 15.31 -6.86 8.51
CA ILE A 86 14.97 -5.79 9.46
C ILE A 86 15.45 -6.10 10.89
N THR A 87 15.47 -7.38 11.27
CA THR A 87 16.00 -7.80 12.57
C THR A 87 17.49 -7.47 12.69
N HIS A 88 18.29 -7.81 11.66
CA HIS A 88 19.70 -7.44 11.64
C HIS A 88 19.88 -5.92 11.68
N ALA A 89 19.06 -5.18 10.93
CA ALA A 89 19.15 -3.72 10.89
C ALA A 89 18.80 -3.07 12.25
N ILE A 90 17.89 -3.66 13.02
CA ILE A 90 17.55 -3.22 14.37
C ILE A 90 18.69 -3.55 15.34
N ASP A 91 19.26 -4.74 15.27
CA ASP A 91 20.36 -5.18 16.13
C ASP A 91 21.62 -4.35 15.88
N ASP A 92 21.88 -3.97 14.62
CA ASP A 92 22.99 -3.09 14.24
C ASP A 92 22.72 -1.60 14.54
N GLY A 93 21.53 -1.24 15.02
CA GLY A 93 21.13 0.15 15.29
C GLY A 93 20.85 1.00 14.06
N ASN A 94 20.75 0.40 12.87
CA ASN A 94 20.43 1.10 11.60
C ASN A 94 18.94 1.39 11.43
N VAL A 95 18.09 0.65 12.12
CA VAL A 95 16.63 0.84 12.14
C VAL A 95 16.16 0.89 13.60
N LEU A 96 15.28 1.82 13.92
CA LEU A 96 14.65 1.90 15.23
C LEU A 96 13.66 0.74 15.40
N ARG A 97 13.55 0.27 16.64
CA ARG A 97 12.50 -0.69 16.99
C ARG A 97 11.13 -0.06 16.76
N PHE A 98 10.19 -0.86 16.28
CA PHE A 98 8.81 -0.45 16.04
C PHE A 98 7.86 -1.41 16.75
N HIS A 99 6.66 -0.95 16.99
CA HIS A 99 5.56 -1.72 17.54
C HIS A 99 4.41 -1.76 16.53
N ILE A 100 3.66 -2.87 16.52
CA ILE A 100 2.50 -3.04 15.65
C ILE A 100 1.27 -3.20 16.53
N ASP A 101 0.34 -2.25 16.41
CA ASP A 101 -0.96 -2.32 17.04
C ASP A 101 -2.03 -2.71 16.01
N TYR A 102 -2.87 -3.67 16.39
CA TYR A 102 -4.00 -4.09 15.57
C TYR A 102 -5.29 -3.57 16.22
N PHE A 103 -6.06 -2.79 15.46
CA PHE A 103 -7.34 -2.30 15.89
C PHE A 103 -8.47 -3.09 15.23
N LYS A 104 -9.41 -3.56 16.04
CA LYS A 104 -10.71 -4.06 15.58
C LYS A 104 -11.76 -3.03 15.96
N ALA A 105 -12.76 -2.83 15.10
CA ALA A 105 -13.96 -2.11 15.54
C ALA A 105 -14.60 -2.92 16.66
N GLU A 106 -14.78 -2.29 17.82
CA GLU A 106 -15.66 -2.83 18.85
C GLU A 106 -17.09 -2.57 18.39
N ASP A 107 -17.91 -3.60 18.34
CA ASP A 107 -19.36 -3.44 18.20
C ASP A 107 -19.81 -2.54 19.37
N LYS A 108 -20.27 -1.34 19.07
CA LYS A 108 -21.05 -0.58 20.04
C LYS A 108 -22.35 -1.37 20.22
N GLU A 109 -22.42 -2.19 21.27
CA GLU A 109 -23.68 -2.69 21.75
C GLU A 109 -24.55 -1.47 22.02
N GLU A 110 -25.60 -1.28 21.24
CA GLU A 110 -26.65 -0.34 21.57
C GLU A 110 -27.20 -0.80 22.92
N ASP A 111 -26.99 0.06 23.95
CA ASP A 111 -27.62 -0.07 25.26
C ASP A 111 -29.14 -0.04 25.06
N GLY A 112 -29.73 -1.17 24.84
CA GLY A 112 -31.15 -1.46 24.78
C GLY A 112 -31.55 -2.28 25.97
N ASP A 113 -31.89 -1.55 27.01
CA ASP A 113 -32.84 -1.84 28.13
C ASP A 113 -33.05 -3.29 28.59
N GLN A 114 -32.85 -3.43 29.86
CA GLN A 114 -33.13 -4.46 30.87
C GLN A 114 -34.14 -5.58 30.53
N ALA A 115 -33.73 -6.82 30.73
CA ALA A 115 -34.57 -7.79 31.48
C ALA A 115 -33.73 -8.95 32.03
N LYS A 116 -33.80 -9.11 33.33
CA LYS A 116 -33.25 -10.22 34.14
C LYS A 116 -33.78 -11.59 33.69
N GLY A 117 -32.95 -12.62 33.71
CA GLY A 117 -33.38 -13.97 33.60
C GLY A 117 -32.24 -15.01 33.58
N ASP A 118 -31.93 -15.56 34.76
CA ASP A 118 -31.12 -16.75 34.95
C ASP A 118 -31.52 -17.89 34.02
N LYS A 119 -30.50 -18.54 33.40
CA LYS A 119 -30.45 -20.03 33.32
C LYS A 119 -29.12 -20.52 32.73
N LYS A 120 -28.43 -21.33 33.53
CA LYS A 120 -27.39 -22.28 33.14
C LYS A 120 -27.83 -23.13 31.95
N ALA A 121 -26.97 -23.31 30.94
CA ALA A 121 -26.74 -24.65 30.36
C ALA A 121 -25.78 -24.66 29.15
N ARG A 122 -24.78 -25.54 29.25
CA ARG A 122 -24.17 -26.40 28.23
C ARG A 122 -23.52 -25.78 27.00
N LYS A 123 -22.16 -25.75 27.05
CA LYS A 123 -21.26 -25.67 25.91
C LYS A 123 -21.54 -26.79 24.88
N LYS A 124 -21.85 -26.38 23.66
CA LYS A 124 -21.70 -27.21 22.45
C LYS A 124 -20.54 -26.66 21.60
N PRO A 125 -19.79 -27.53 20.87
CA PRO A 125 -18.60 -27.08 20.12
C PRO A 125 -19.01 -26.22 18.93
N ALA A 126 -18.30 -25.12 18.75
CA ALA A 126 -18.52 -24.13 17.69
C ALA A 126 -18.26 -24.75 16.31
N LYS A 127 -19.29 -24.82 15.49
CA LYS A 127 -19.17 -24.96 14.04
C LYS A 127 -18.47 -23.71 13.48
N LYS A 128 -17.43 -23.91 12.65
CA LYS A 128 -16.82 -22.83 11.83
C LYS A 128 -17.93 -22.13 11.04
N GLY A 129 -18.38 -21.00 11.56
CA GLY A 129 -19.35 -20.13 10.90
C GLY A 129 -18.65 -19.32 9.82
N LYS A 130 -19.29 -19.21 8.66
CA LYS A 130 -18.96 -18.23 7.61
C LYS A 130 -18.90 -16.86 8.25
N ALA A 131 -17.83 -16.09 7.97
CA ALA A 131 -17.73 -14.71 8.38
C ALA A 131 -19.01 -13.97 7.95
N LYS A 132 -19.69 -13.36 8.91
CA LYS A 132 -20.86 -12.52 8.66
C LYS A 132 -20.39 -11.24 7.96
N ALA A 133 -21.15 -10.80 6.99
CA ALA A 133 -20.87 -9.61 6.16
C ALA A 133 -21.01 -8.26 6.92
N ASP A 134 -21.12 -8.27 8.24
CA ASP A 134 -21.53 -7.10 9.05
C ASP A 134 -20.37 -6.40 9.80
N ASP A 135 -19.13 -6.82 9.64
CA ASP A 135 -17.97 -6.18 10.29
C ASP A 135 -17.23 -5.18 9.36
N VAL A 136 -17.93 -4.41 8.57
CA VAL A 136 -17.32 -3.33 7.78
C VAL A 136 -17.10 -2.14 8.69
N ILE A 137 -15.86 -1.96 9.15
CA ILE A 137 -15.43 -0.75 9.86
C ILE A 137 -15.72 0.45 8.95
N THR A 138 -16.52 1.38 9.40
CA THR A 138 -16.79 2.61 8.64
C THR A 138 -15.55 3.48 8.60
N GLN A 139 -15.32 4.18 7.49
CA GLN A 139 -14.20 5.13 7.36
C GLN A 139 -14.25 6.21 8.45
N GLN A 140 -15.44 6.61 8.88
CA GLN A 140 -15.62 7.57 9.97
C GLN A 140 -15.06 7.01 11.29
N ALA A 141 -15.35 5.76 11.63
CA ALA A 141 -14.83 5.14 12.85
C ALA A 141 -13.28 5.04 12.83
N VAL A 142 -12.69 4.83 11.65
CA VAL A 142 -11.25 4.86 11.48
C VAL A 142 -10.68 6.26 11.74
N VAL A 143 -11.30 7.30 11.18
CA VAL A 143 -10.89 8.71 11.40
C VAL A 143 -10.98 9.07 12.88
N ASP A 144 -12.08 8.73 13.54
CA ASP A 144 -12.28 9.00 14.96
C ASP A 144 -11.19 8.31 15.82
N ALA A 145 -10.92 7.03 15.55
CA ALA A 145 -9.89 6.27 16.27
C ALA A 145 -8.45 6.81 16.01
N ILE A 146 -8.17 7.30 14.81
CA ILE A 146 -6.88 7.92 14.49
C ILE A 146 -6.72 9.23 15.26
N ILE A 147 -7.75 10.08 15.28
CA ILE A 147 -7.68 11.38 15.96
C ILE A 147 -7.50 11.19 17.47
N ASP A 148 -8.26 10.26 18.07
CA ASP A 148 -8.20 9.97 19.50
C ASP A 148 -6.79 9.50 19.95
N LYS A 149 -6.08 8.80 19.08
CA LYS A 149 -4.77 8.21 19.40
C LYS A 149 -3.59 9.03 18.88
N HIS A 150 -3.83 9.99 17.99
CA HIS A 150 -2.78 10.69 17.25
C HIS A 150 -1.74 11.33 18.18
N ASP A 151 -2.16 12.08 19.16
CA ASP A 151 -1.25 12.84 20.04
C ASP A 151 -0.38 11.90 20.88
N ALA A 152 -0.95 10.81 21.40
CA ALA A 152 -0.21 9.79 22.13
C ALA A 152 0.79 9.05 21.21
N ALA A 153 0.36 8.65 20.01
CA ALA A 153 1.18 7.91 19.05
C ALA A 153 2.30 8.77 18.44
N THR A 154 2.09 10.08 18.33
CA THR A 154 3.05 11.02 17.72
C THR A 154 3.89 11.81 18.75
N ASN A 155 3.88 11.40 20.02
CA ASN A 155 4.57 12.09 21.12
C ASN A 155 4.17 13.58 21.17
N ASN A 156 2.88 13.84 21.35
CA ASN A 156 2.28 15.18 21.34
C ASN A 156 2.65 15.98 20.07
N ARG A 157 2.40 15.38 18.93
CA ARG A 157 2.60 15.99 17.57
C ARG A 157 4.05 16.34 17.25
N ARG A 158 5.01 15.73 17.93
CA ARG A 158 6.44 15.89 17.59
C ARG A 158 6.84 15.11 16.35
N PHE A 159 6.06 14.09 15.98
CA PHE A 159 6.27 13.27 14.80
C PHE A 159 5.05 13.33 13.89
N ASN A 160 5.28 13.14 12.60
CA ASN A 160 4.22 13.02 11.61
C ASN A 160 3.68 11.59 11.58
N ALA A 161 2.43 11.45 11.13
CA ALA A 161 1.79 10.18 10.86
C ALA A 161 1.46 10.03 9.38
N ILE A 162 1.43 8.79 8.88
CA ILE A 162 1.08 8.48 7.49
C ILE A 162 -0.08 7.47 7.51
N LEU A 163 -1.17 7.80 6.82
CA LEU A 163 -2.27 6.90 6.55
C LEU A 163 -2.17 6.39 5.12
N ALA A 164 -1.90 5.09 4.94
CA ALA A 164 -1.96 4.44 3.63
C ALA A 164 -3.38 3.94 3.36
N THR A 165 -3.91 4.22 2.17
CA THR A 165 -5.27 3.84 1.75
C THR A 165 -5.24 2.87 0.58
N ALA A 166 -6.32 2.12 0.39
CA ALA A 166 -6.41 1.10 -0.67
C ALA A 166 -6.57 1.68 -2.08
N SER A 167 -7.01 2.95 -2.21
CA SER A 167 -7.27 3.58 -3.51
C SER A 167 -7.19 5.11 -3.42
N ILE A 168 -7.06 5.79 -4.57
CA ILE A 168 -7.12 7.25 -4.65
C ILE A 168 -8.47 7.78 -4.13
N ASN A 169 -9.58 7.11 -4.49
CA ASN A 169 -10.89 7.53 -4.01
C ASN A 169 -10.98 7.48 -2.50
N ASN A 170 -10.50 6.40 -1.88
CA ASN A 170 -10.44 6.29 -0.42
C ASN A 170 -9.56 7.37 0.20
N ALA A 171 -8.42 7.71 -0.42
CA ALA A 171 -7.55 8.78 0.07
C ALA A 171 -8.28 10.13 0.10
N ILE A 172 -9.03 10.46 -0.97
CA ILE A 172 -9.82 11.68 -1.07
C ILE A 172 -10.98 11.67 -0.04
N GLU A 173 -11.66 10.54 0.12
CA GLU A 173 -12.75 10.38 1.10
C GLU A 173 -12.24 10.56 2.53
N TYR A 174 -11.14 9.91 2.91
CA TYR A 174 -10.50 10.10 4.22
C TYR A 174 -10.08 11.54 4.45
N TYR A 175 -9.46 12.19 3.46
CA TYR A 175 -9.09 13.59 3.55
C TYR A 175 -10.31 14.48 3.88
N ASN A 176 -11.42 14.29 3.16
CA ASN A 176 -12.65 15.05 3.40
C ASN A 176 -13.25 14.75 4.78
N LEU A 177 -13.21 13.50 5.23
CA LEU A 177 -13.70 13.11 6.57
C LEU A 177 -12.86 13.76 7.68
N PHE A 178 -11.53 13.76 7.54
CA PHE A 178 -10.64 14.46 8.47
C PHE A 178 -10.96 15.96 8.53
N LYS A 179 -11.05 16.63 7.38
CA LYS A 179 -11.36 18.07 7.32
C LYS A 179 -12.70 18.38 7.99
N LYS A 180 -13.74 17.58 7.72
CA LYS A 180 -15.05 17.74 8.33
C LYS A 180 -15.01 17.52 9.84
N HIS A 181 -14.33 16.47 10.31
CA HIS A 181 -14.21 16.17 11.74
C HIS A 181 -13.46 17.29 12.47
N LEU A 182 -12.30 17.72 11.95
CA LEU A 182 -11.48 18.76 12.56
C LEU A 182 -12.20 20.12 12.59
N ALA A 183 -12.97 20.45 11.54
CA ALA A 183 -13.79 21.66 11.52
C ALA A 183 -14.90 21.62 12.59
N ARG A 184 -15.52 20.46 12.80
CA ARG A 184 -16.52 20.28 13.86
C ARG A 184 -15.90 20.45 15.24
N CYS A 185 -14.77 19.79 15.53
CA CYS A 185 -14.09 19.92 16.82
C CYS A 185 -13.70 21.38 17.11
N LYS A 186 -13.20 22.11 16.09
CA LYS A 186 -12.87 23.53 16.23
C LYS A 186 -14.10 24.42 16.50
N ALA A 187 -15.26 24.04 15.99
CA ALA A 187 -16.51 24.77 16.24
C ALA A 187 -17.09 24.48 17.62
N GLU A 188 -16.86 23.29 18.17
CA GLU A 188 -17.32 22.85 19.48
C GLU A 188 -16.39 23.32 20.60
N GLU A 189 -15.10 23.49 20.32
CA GLU A 189 -14.07 23.85 21.30
C GLU A 189 -13.15 24.95 20.74
N GLU A 190 -13.23 26.15 21.29
CA GLU A 190 -12.57 27.37 20.80
C GLU A 190 -11.03 27.22 20.82
N ASP A 191 -10.47 26.54 21.82
CA ASP A 191 -9.04 26.32 21.99
C ASP A 191 -8.53 25.06 21.25
N TYR A 192 -9.40 24.34 20.53
CA TYR A 192 -9.01 23.15 19.78
C TYR A 192 -7.98 23.45 18.70
N GLN A 193 -6.86 22.75 18.75
CA GLN A 193 -5.78 22.84 17.78
C GLN A 193 -5.96 21.74 16.71
N PRO A 194 -6.48 22.03 15.52
CA PRO A 194 -6.68 21.02 14.49
C PRO A 194 -5.35 20.46 13.99
N LEU A 195 -5.38 19.20 13.53
CA LEU A 195 -4.26 18.59 12.84
C LEU A 195 -4.14 19.17 11.42
N ASN A 196 -2.89 19.32 10.96
CA ASN A 196 -2.63 19.60 9.54
C ASN A 196 -2.66 18.30 8.77
N VAL A 197 -3.63 18.15 7.88
CA VAL A 197 -3.81 16.95 7.06
C VAL A 197 -3.54 17.28 5.61
N ALA A 198 -2.64 16.53 4.98
CA ALA A 198 -2.38 16.58 3.54
C ALA A 198 -2.74 15.25 2.90
N CYS A 199 -3.15 15.26 1.64
CA CYS A 199 -3.43 14.07 0.84
C CYS A 199 -2.54 14.08 -0.40
N VAL A 200 -1.89 12.95 -0.67
CA VAL A 200 -0.95 12.80 -1.78
C VAL A 200 -1.32 11.58 -2.61
N PHE A 201 -1.44 11.74 -3.91
CA PHE A 201 -1.62 10.66 -4.87
C PHE A 201 -1.10 11.07 -6.26
N SER A 202 -0.84 10.09 -7.14
CA SER A 202 -0.36 10.38 -8.50
C SER A 202 -1.48 10.92 -9.38
N PRO A 203 -1.28 12.04 -10.10
CA PRO A 203 -2.26 12.55 -11.06
C PRO A 203 -2.41 11.60 -12.25
N PRO A 204 -3.50 11.71 -13.06
CA PRO A 204 -3.60 11.03 -14.34
C PRO A 204 -2.39 11.33 -15.25
N ALA A 205 -1.81 10.30 -15.87
CA ALA A 205 -0.55 10.46 -16.61
C ALA A 205 -0.67 11.34 -17.87
N GLU A 206 -1.81 11.32 -18.57
CA GLU A 206 -2.14 12.17 -19.74
C GLU A 206 -1.00 12.39 -20.75
N GLY A 207 -0.21 11.35 -21.00
CA GLY A 207 0.94 11.41 -21.90
C GLY A 207 2.26 11.80 -21.24
N ASN A 208 2.27 12.18 -19.98
CA ASN A 208 3.49 12.37 -19.20
C ASN A 208 4.14 11.01 -18.93
N ARG A 209 5.35 10.80 -19.48
CA ARG A 209 6.07 9.51 -19.39
C ARG A 209 6.53 9.21 -17.98
N ASP A 210 6.94 10.20 -17.21
CA ASP A 210 7.46 10.02 -15.86
C ASP A 210 6.33 9.58 -14.93
N VAL A 211 5.16 10.23 -15.01
CA VAL A 211 3.97 9.84 -14.26
C VAL A 211 3.47 8.45 -14.68
N ALA A 212 3.49 8.15 -15.98
CA ALA A 212 3.12 6.82 -16.49
C ALA A 212 4.05 5.73 -15.97
N GLN A 213 5.34 6.01 -15.86
CA GLN A 213 6.33 5.08 -15.32
C GLN A 213 6.12 4.86 -13.80
N LEU A 214 5.89 5.91 -13.03
CA LEU A 214 5.53 5.79 -11.62
C LEU A 214 4.28 4.93 -11.41
N GLN A 215 3.27 5.10 -12.26
CA GLN A 215 2.03 4.32 -12.20
C GLN A 215 2.16 2.88 -12.70
N GLU A 216 3.23 2.52 -13.41
CA GLU A 216 3.51 1.12 -13.74
C GLU A 216 3.75 0.28 -12.49
N ASP A 217 4.34 0.87 -11.47
CA ASP A 217 4.60 0.25 -10.18
C ASP A 217 3.39 0.26 -9.23
N LEU A 218 2.36 1.04 -9.56
CA LEU A 218 1.14 1.24 -8.77
C LEU A 218 -0.11 0.90 -9.60
N PRO A 219 -0.36 -0.39 -9.89
CA PRO A 219 -1.44 -0.81 -10.79
C PRO A 219 -2.82 -0.37 -10.30
N GLN A 220 -3.03 -0.26 -8.98
CA GLN A 220 -4.28 0.24 -8.42
C GLN A 220 -4.48 1.73 -8.72
N GLU A 221 -3.46 2.57 -8.50
CA GLU A 221 -3.52 4.00 -8.83
C GLU A 221 -3.74 4.22 -10.34
N LYS A 222 -3.07 3.41 -11.18
CA LYS A 222 -3.26 3.44 -12.63
C LYS A 222 -4.70 3.11 -13.03
N ALA A 223 -5.30 2.11 -12.38
CA ALA A 223 -6.69 1.74 -12.60
C ALA A 223 -7.66 2.83 -12.13
N ASP A 224 -7.42 3.40 -10.96
CA ASP A 224 -8.22 4.48 -10.38
C ASP A 224 -8.15 5.76 -11.22
N ASN A 225 -6.96 6.12 -11.72
CA ASN A 225 -6.77 7.29 -12.57
C ASN A 225 -7.41 7.16 -13.95
N ARG A 226 -7.67 5.94 -14.43
CA ARG A 226 -8.42 5.72 -15.66
C ARG A 226 -9.93 5.94 -15.49
N LYS A 227 -10.42 5.81 -14.25
CA LYS A 227 -11.81 6.08 -13.91
C LYS A 227 -11.90 7.55 -13.50
N GLU A 228 -12.73 8.34 -14.19
CA GLU A 228 -13.02 9.74 -13.86
C GLU A 228 -11.77 10.65 -13.69
N PRO A 229 -10.87 10.74 -14.68
CA PRO A 229 -9.59 11.44 -14.56
C PRO A 229 -9.76 12.94 -14.25
N ASN A 230 -10.80 13.59 -14.78
CA ASN A 230 -11.06 15.02 -14.54
C ASN A 230 -11.42 15.30 -13.07
N GLN A 231 -12.25 14.45 -12.45
CA GLN A 231 -12.65 14.58 -11.06
C GLN A 231 -11.42 14.47 -10.12
N LYS A 232 -10.50 13.55 -10.41
CA LYS A 232 -9.27 13.39 -9.64
C LYS A 232 -8.31 14.56 -9.78
N LYS A 233 -8.25 15.18 -10.97
CA LYS A 233 -7.48 16.40 -11.17
C LYS A 233 -8.05 17.58 -10.39
N GLU A 234 -9.37 17.73 -10.40
CA GLU A 234 -10.03 18.79 -9.65
C GLU A 234 -9.85 18.61 -8.13
N ALA A 235 -10.01 17.36 -7.66
CA ALA A 235 -9.75 17.02 -6.26
C ALA A 235 -8.29 17.33 -5.86
N LEU A 236 -7.32 16.95 -6.68
CA LEU A 236 -5.90 17.22 -6.43
C LEU A 236 -5.62 18.74 -6.39
N LYS A 237 -6.19 19.52 -7.31
CA LYS A 237 -6.06 20.98 -7.29
C LYS A 237 -6.64 21.60 -6.04
N ALA A 238 -7.83 21.14 -5.61
CA ALA A 238 -8.46 21.63 -4.39
C ALA A 238 -7.64 21.31 -3.14
N ILE A 239 -7.10 20.08 -3.05
CA ILE A 239 -6.24 19.63 -1.96
C ILE A 239 -4.94 20.47 -1.92
N MET A 240 -4.32 20.69 -3.08
CA MET A 240 -3.10 21.52 -3.17
C MET A 240 -3.37 22.97 -2.77
N ALA A 241 -4.53 23.53 -3.14
CA ALA A 241 -4.90 24.88 -2.77
C ALA A 241 -5.19 25.03 -1.27
N ASP A 242 -5.70 23.99 -0.63
CA ASP A 242 -5.93 23.96 0.82
C ASP A 242 -4.62 23.81 1.62
N TYR A 243 -3.62 23.17 1.03
CA TYR A 243 -2.32 22.96 1.68
C TYR A 243 -1.41 24.20 1.62
N ASN A 244 -1.49 25.00 0.56
CA ASN A 244 -0.66 26.21 0.33
C ASN A 244 -1.30 27.46 0.98
#